data_d9f43623d57251b908bb4ef2088a319c
#
_entry.id   d9f43623d57251b908bb4ef2088a319c
#
_cell.length_a   1.000
_cell.length_b   1.000
_cell.length_c   1.000
_cell.angle_alpha   90.00
_cell.angle_beta   90.00
_cell.angle_gamma   90.00
#
_symmetry.space_group_name_H-M   'P 1'
#
loop_
_entity.id
_entity.type
_entity.pdbx_description
1 polymer ?
#
loop_
_entity_poly.entity_id
_entity_poly.type
_entity_poly.pdbx_seq_one_letter_code
_entity_poly.pdbx_strand_id
1 'polypeptide(L)'
;MFFVVIALGFFIVSCGPKAVKPVSEMDTPEHHFYTGMKFLDQGKYADAKGEFDRAIALDPKYSKAYAGNGLAAAYQGEFKAANEPMKQAWKFAKNDDEKIFVHVSRIRLYTLGKAEKDWIKDARSEFEKAIAIDPKYPAAYYFMGIAYKTALDFANAGQIFKQVIDINRDYVKEADAEWNLIQKIERAMPGTIAGKKIAILERINRADAAALFMQELKIDVLYKKRTVKSFDTAFKDPEKAKAQASAAPVTATDIASHPLKADIEGILRIGVRGLEAYPDGSFHPNDMVDRATYAMMLEDILIKISGDNSLATKFIGSTSPFPDLRSDLPYFNSVMVVTSRGIMEAKDLLTGEFAPLGPVAGVDALLVIRKLKEELKIF
;
A
#
# COMPACT_ATOMS: atom_id res chain seq x y z
N MET A 1 66.52 -19.74 48.65
CA MET A 1 65.10 -19.40 48.72
C MET A 1 64.58 -19.26 47.30
N PHE A 2 64.07 -20.36 46.70
CA PHE A 2 63.59 -20.39 45.33
C PHE A 2 62.10 -20.11 45.32
N PHE A 3 61.63 -19.06 44.62
CA PHE A 3 60.24 -18.82 44.39
C PHE A 3 59.81 -19.49 43.07
N VAL A 4 58.96 -20.50 43.19
CA VAL A 4 58.29 -21.11 42.06
C VAL A 4 57.03 -20.30 41.77
N VAL A 5 56.98 -19.60 40.63
CA VAL A 5 55.77 -18.91 40.12
C VAL A 5 54.98 -19.94 39.33
N ILE A 6 53.85 -20.41 39.85
CA ILE A 6 52.88 -21.27 39.17
C ILE A 6 52.01 -20.34 38.33
N ALA A 7 52.18 -20.31 37.01
CA ALA A 7 51.29 -19.63 36.07
C ALA A 7 50.00 -20.45 35.86
N LEU A 8 48.91 -20.04 36.47
CA LEU A 8 47.59 -20.62 36.31
C LEU A 8 47.02 -20.14 34.96
N GLY A 9 47.13 -20.95 33.93
CA GLY A 9 46.51 -20.70 32.61
C GLY A 9 44.98 -20.82 32.72
N PHE A 10 44.26 -19.71 32.64
CA PHE A 10 42.82 -19.69 32.47
C PHE A 10 42.47 -20.14 31.04
N PHE A 11 42.09 -21.38 30.87
CA PHE A 11 41.40 -21.86 29.70
C PHE A 11 39.96 -21.31 29.70
N ILE A 12 39.74 -20.23 28.95
CA ILE A 12 38.38 -19.77 28.66
C ILE A 12 37.78 -20.78 27.70
N VAL A 13 37.04 -21.75 28.19
CA VAL A 13 36.21 -22.63 27.37
C VAL A 13 35.06 -21.78 26.83
N SER A 14 35.17 -21.35 25.56
CA SER A 14 34.07 -20.70 24.86
C SER A 14 32.97 -21.73 24.64
N CYS A 15 31.96 -21.74 25.52
CA CYS A 15 30.74 -22.55 25.36
C CYS A 15 29.80 -21.88 24.35
N GLY A 16 30.15 -21.96 23.05
CA GLY A 16 29.21 -21.68 21.97
C GLY A 16 28.27 -22.89 21.76
N PRO A 17 27.06 -22.69 21.22
CA PRO A 17 26.15 -23.79 20.90
C PRO A 17 26.87 -24.79 19.97
N LYS A 18 26.81 -26.09 20.31
CA LYS A 18 27.40 -27.15 19.48
C LYS A 18 26.47 -27.45 18.31
N ALA A 19 27.04 -27.65 17.11
CA ALA A 19 26.31 -28.09 15.94
C ALA A 19 25.66 -29.47 16.18
N VAL A 20 24.41 -29.59 15.72
CA VAL A 20 23.66 -30.85 15.74
C VAL A 20 24.06 -31.67 14.50
N LYS A 21 24.09 -33.02 14.63
CA LYS A 21 24.38 -33.86 13.49
C LYS A 21 23.23 -33.92 12.49
N PRO A 22 23.49 -33.89 11.17
CA PRO A 22 22.48 -34.13 10.15
C PRO A 22 21.80 -35.50 10.30
N VAL A 23 20.49 -35.56 10.04
CA VAL A 23 19.71 -36.81 10.09
C VAL A 23 19.57 -37.45 8.71
N SER A 24 19.90 -36.72 7.64
CA SER A 24 19.93 -37.20 6.25
C SER A 24 20.90 -36.36 5.41
N GLU A 25 21.17 -36.78 4.17
CA GLU A 25 22.01 -36.02 3.22
C GLU A 25 21.43 -34.66 2.86
N MET A 26 20.09 -34.53 2.88
CA MET A 26 19.38 -33.26 2.61
C MET A 26 19.30 -32.33 3.84
N ASP A 27 19.66 -32.79 5.02
CA ASP A 27 19.60 -32.03 6.27
C ASP A 27 20.84 -31.12 6.39
N THR A 28 20.93 -30.13 5.51
CA THR A 28 22.04 -29.17 5.44
C THR A 28 21.57 -27.73 5.80
N PRO A 29 22.46 -26.88 6.34
CA PRO A 29 22.12 -25.48 6.63
C PRO A 29 21.57 -24.73 5.42
N GLU A 30 22.15 -24.97 4.24
CA GLU A 30 21.74 -24.34 2.98
C GLU A 30 20.33 -24.76 2.57
N HIS A 31 20.02 -26.06 2.63
CA HIS A 31 18.69 -26.59 2.28
C HIS A 31 17.61 -25.96 3.15
N HIS A 32 17.83 -25.93 4.47
CA HIS A 32 16.89 -25.33 5.42
C HIS A 32 16.78 -23.82 5.23
N PHE A 33 17.88 -23.14 4.92
CA PHE A 33 17.85 -21.72 4.60
C PHE A 33 16.98 -21.43 3.37
N TYR A 34 17.17 -22.13 2.26
CA TYR A 34 16.37 -21.91 1.05
C TYR A 34 14.89 -22.30 1.25
N THR A 35 14.61 -23.36 2.00
CA THR A 35 13.24 -23.74 2.38
C THR A 35 12.60 -22.67 3.24
N GLY A 36 13.33 -22.14 4.22
CA GLY A 36 12.88 -21.03 5.07
C GLY A 36 12.59 -19.76 4.26
N MET A 37 13.44 -19.39 3.30
CA MET A 37 13.19 -18.27 2.40
C MET A 37 11.92 -18.47 1.57
N LYS A 38 11.70 -19.68 1.04
CA LYS A 38 10.47 -20.02 0.32
C LYS A 38 9.22 -19.88 1.19
N PHE A 39 9.26 -20.31 2.44
CA PHE A 39 8.16 -20.12 3.38
C PHE A 39 7.93 -18.62 3.72
N LEU A 40 9.02 -17.86 3.85
CA LEU A 40 8.96 -16.42 4.07
C LEU A 40 8.21 -15.72 2.92
N ASP A 41 8.52 -16.06 1.67
CA ASP A 41 7.87 -15.52 0.48
C ASP A 41 6.39 -15.95 0.36
N GLN A 42 6.02 -17.10 0.94
CA GLN A 42 4.64 -17.58 1.04
C GLN A 42 3.86 -16.97 2.21
N GLY A 43 4.46 -16.10 3.02
CA GLY A 43 3.83 -15.55 4.23
C GLY A 43 3.73 -16.54 5.40
N LYS A 44 4.39 -17.70 5.32
CA LYS A 44 4.42 -18.74 6.36
C LYS A 44 5.57 -18.50 7.33
N TYR A 45 5.49 -17.41 8.09
CA TYR A 45 6.61 -16.89 8.87
C TYR A 45 7.05 -17.84 10.01
N ALA A 46 6.10 -18.53 10.64
CA ALA A 46 6.41 -19.51 11.69
C ALA A 46 7.17 -20.72 11.13
N ASP A 47 6.75 -21.23 9.97
CA ASP A 47 7.42 -22.34 9.29
C ASP A 47 8.82 -21.90 8.83
N ALA A 48 8.93 -20.70 8.26
CA ALA A 48 10.21 -20.11 7.86
C ALA A 48 11.19 -20.04 9.04
N LYS A 49 10.71 -19.58 10.20
CA LYS A 49 11.52 -19.53 11.43
C LYS A 49 12.01 -20.91 11.84
N GLY A 50 11.16 -21.93 11.81
CA GLY A 50 11.53 -23.31 12.11
C GLY A 50 12.66 -23.82 11.24
N GLU A 51 12.62 -23.54 9.94
CA GLU A 51 13.67 -23.91 8.99
C GLU A 51 14.98 -23.15 9.25
N PHE A 52 14.92 -21.85 9.54
CA PHE A 52 16.11 -21.08 9.90
C PHE A 52 16.72 -21.56 11.23
N ASP A 53 15.89 -21.89 12.23
CA ASP A 53 16.37 -22.47 13.49
C ASP A 53 17.06 -23.82 13.26
N ARG A 54 16.55 -24.65 12.34
CA ARG A 54 17.21 -25.91 11.95
C ARG A 54 18.54 -25.65 11.29
N ALA A 55 18.62 -24.69 10.35
CA ALA A 55 19.87 -24.29 9.70
C ALA A 55 20.93 -23.84 10.75
N ILE A 56 20.53 -23.03 11.74
CA ILE A 56 21.38 -22.57 12.84
C ILE A 56 21.82 -23.74 13.73
N ALA A 57 20.93 -24.70 13.99
CA ALA A 57 21.27 -25.88 14.79
C ALA A 57 22.34 -26.73 14.09
N LEU A 58 22.30 -26.84 12.76
CA LEU A 58 23.29 -27.57 11.96
C LEU A 58 24.62 -26.81 11.82
N ASP A 59 24.57 -25.49 11.59
CA ASP A 59 25.73 -24.60 11.62
C ASP A 59 25.45 -23.36 12.49
N PRO A 60 25.90 -23.33 13.76
CA PRO A 60 25.71 -22.19 14.65
C PRO A 60 26.40 -20.88 14.22
N LYS A 61 27.09 -20.89 13.08
CA LYS A 61 27.72 -19.70 12.50
C LYS A 61 27.18 -19.38 11.09
N TYR A 62 26.07 -19.99 10.71
CA TYR A 62 25.46 -19.78 9.39
C TYR A 62 24.74 -18.42 9.33
N SER A 63 25.46 -17.39 8.90
CA SER A 63 25.04 -15.99 8.88
C SER A 63 23.67 -15.76 8.26
N LYS A 64 23.41 -16.34 7.08
CA LYS A 64 22.16 -16.15 6.33
C LYS A 64 20.92 -16.63 7.10
N ALA A 65 21.03 -17.74 7.86
CA ALA A 65 19.90 -18.24 8.64
C ALA A 65 19.53 -17.32 9.79
N TYR A 66 20.51 -16.70 10.45
CA TYR A 66 20.22 -15.65 11.44
C TYR A 66 19.53 -14.44 10.82
N ALA A 67 19.96 -13.99 9.62
CA ALA A 67 19.27 -12.91 8.93
C ALA A 67 17.83 -13.30 8.54
N GLY A 68 17.62 -14.56 8.09
CA GLY A 68 16.30 -15.13 7.83
C GLY A 68 15.40 -15.11 9.06
N ASN A 69 15.92 -15.53 10.22
CA ASN A 69 15.19 -15.45 11.51
C ASN A 69 14.78 -14.02 11.86
N GLY A 70 15.70 -13.07 11.68
CA GLY A 70 15.39 -11.66 11.89
C GLY A 70 14.28 -11.16 10.97
N LEU A 71 14.29 -11.58 9.68
CA LEU A 71 13.21 -11.24 8.74
C LEU A 71 11.89 -11.90 9.12
N ALA A 72 11.88 -13.18 9.50
CA ALA A 72 10.66 -13.89 9.92
C ALA A 72 10.00 -13.19 11.12
N ALA A 73 10.78 -12.79 12.12
CA ALA A 73 10.29 -12.01 13.25
C ALA A 73 9.77 -10.63 12.81
N ALA A 74 10.47 -9.94 11.93
CA ALA A 74 10.03 -8.63 11.42
C ALA A 74 8.70 -8.70 10.65
N TYR A 75 8.51 -9.73 9.84
CA TYR A 75 7.24 -9.95 9.13
C TYR A 75 6.07 -10.30 10.07
N GLN A 76 6.35 -10.85 11.25
CA GLN A 76 5.36 -11.07 12.31
C GLN A 76 5.09 -9.80 13.14
N GLY A 77 5.78 -8.70 12.85
CA GLY A 77 5.68 -7.45 13.63
C GLY A 77 6.54 -7.43 14.89
N GLU A 78 7.36 -8.43 15.12
CA GLU A 78 8.23 -8.59 16.29
C GLU A 78 9.58 -7.87 16.11
N PHE A 79 9.55 -6.57 15.82
CA PHE A 79 10.75 -5.80 15.44
C PHE A 79 11.86 -5.81 16.49
N LYS A 80 11.51 -5.84 17.79
CA LYS A 80 12.50 -5.93 18.87
C LYS A 80 13.20 -7.29 18.84
N ALA A 81 12.47 -8.37 18.60
CA ALA A 81 13.01 -9.72 18.52
C ALA A 81 13.89 -9.92 17.26
N ALA A 82 13.63 -9.18 16.17
CA ALA A 82 14.41 -9.23 14.93
C ALA A 82 15.84 -8.70 15.07
N ASN A 83 16.11 -7.81 16.03
CA ASN A 83 17.39 -7.11 16.13
C ASN A 83 18.55 -8.04 16.52
N GLU A 84 18.34 -8.94 17.48
CA GLU A 84 19.42 -9.81 17.94
C GLU A 84 19.87 -10.82 16.87
N PRO A 85 18.97 -11.53 16.18
CA PRO A 85 19.34 -12.34 15.00
C PRO A 85 20.10 -11.53 13.93
N MET A 86 19.69 -10.30 13.64
CA MET A 86 20.42 -9.46 12.65
C MET A 86 21.84 -9.11 13.10
N LYS A 87 22.08 -8.92 14.40
CA LYS A 87 23.45 -8.73 14.96
C LYS A 87 24.27 -10.00 14.82
N GLN A 88 23.70 -11.16 15.13
CA GLN A 88 24.39 -12.45 14.96
C GLN A 88 24.69 -12.74 13.48
N ALA A 89 23.77 -12.44 12.58
CA ALA A 89 23.98 -12.54 11.14
C ALA A 89 25.23 -11.74 10.71
N TRP A 90 25.33 -10.49 11.12
CA TRP A 90 26.48 -9.64 10.80
C TRP A 90 27.79 -10.19 11.42
N LYS A 91 27.73 -10.62 12.68
CA LYS A 91 28.88 -11.19 13.37
C LYS A 91 29.48 -12.42 12.67
N PHE A 92 28.61 -13.23 12.06
CA PHE A 92 29.01 -14.48 11.40
C PHE A 92 29.21 -14.35 9.89
N ALA A 93 28.90 -13.22 9.28
CA ALA A 93 29.11 -12.98 7.85
C ALA A 93 30.62 -12.97 7.51
N LYS A 94 31.08 -13.93 6.70
CA LYS A 94 32.49 -14.15 6.39
C LYS A 94 32.86 -13.63 5.01
N ASN A 95 31.99 -13.82 4.03
CA ASN A 95 32.22 -13.48 2.64
C ASN A 95 31.28 -12.34 2.19
N ASP A 96 31.52 -11.83 1.00
CA ASP A 96 30.79 -10.69 0.47
C ASP A 96 29.31 -10.98 0.21
N ASP A 97 28.98 -12.20 -0.25
CA ASP A 97 27.59 -12.62 -0.46
C ASP A 97 26.79 -12.64 0.86
N GLU A 98 27.37 -13.17 1.94
CA GLU A 98 26.75 -13.13 3.27
C GLU A 98 26.58 -11.70 3.79
N LYS A 99 27.60 -10.82 3.63
CA LYS A 99 27.51 -9.42 4.05
C LYS A 99 26.42 -8.66 3.30
N ILE A 100 26.38 -8.83 1.96
CA ILE A 100 25.34 -8.19 1.13
C ILE A 100 23.95 -8.70 1.58
N PHE A 101 23.79 -10.01 1.79
CA PHE A 101 22.52 -10.57 2.24
C PHE A 101 22.05 -9.96 3.58
N VAL A 102 22.97 -9.72 4.52
CA VAL A 102 22.65 -9.05 5.80
C VAL A 102 22.26 -7.59 5.57
N HIS A 103 22.97 -6.86 4.72
CA HIS A 103 22.60 -5.47 4.38
C HIS A 103 21.22 -5.40 3.76
N VAL A 104 20.91 -6.26 2.79
CA VAL A 104 19.58 -6.35 2.17
C VAL A 104 18.50 -6.71 3.20
N SER A 105 18.80 -7.63 4.10
CA SER A 105 17.87 -8.02 5.17
C SER A 105 17.59 -6.84 6.12
N ARG A 106 18.56 -6.00 6.41
CA ARG A 106 18.38 -4.76 7.19
C ARG A 106 17.55 -3.71 6.45
N ILE A 107 17.73 -3.53 5.14
CA ILE A 107 16.84 -2.68 4.32
C ILE A 107 15.39 -3.13 4.51
N ARG A 108 15.13 -4.44 4.40
CA ARG A 108 13.79 -5.02 4.60
C ARG A 108 13.27 -4.79 6.02
N LEU A 109 14.12 -5.01 7.04
CA LEU A 109 13.76 -4.80 8.45
C LEU A 109 13.34 -3.34 8.71
N TYR A 110 14.13 -2.35 8.27
CA TYR A 110 13.80 -0.93 8.42
C TYR A 110 12.52 -0.56 7.68
N THR A 111 12.30 -1.11 6.48
CA THR A 111 11.10 -0.87 5.68
C THR A 111 9.84 -1.42 6.34
N LEU A 112 9.91 -2.57 6.98
CA LEU A 112 8.78 -3.19 7.69
C LEU A 112 8.49 -2.46 9.00
N GLY A 113 9.54 -2.17 9.78
CA GLY A 113 9.41 -1.59 11.12
C GLY A 113 8.94 -0.15 11.12
N LYS A 114 9.51 0.70 10.25
CA LYS A 114 9.26 2.16 10.20
C LYS A 114 9.29 2.80 11.61
N ALA A 115 10.06 2.18 12.52
CA ALA A 115 9.98 2.45 13.95
C ALA A 115 10.55 3.82 14.32
N GLU A 116 11.47 4.34 13.50
CA GLU A 116 12.15 5.61 13.74
C GLU A 116 11.80 6.62 12.65
N LYS A 117 11.84 7.90 13.01
CA LYS A 117 11.51 8.99 12.08
C LYS A 117 12.35 8.96 10.79
N ASP A 118 13.57 8.48 10.88
CA ASP A 118 14.57 8.48 9.81
C ASP A 118 14.84 7.09 9.21
N TRP A 119 13.95 6.11 9.41
CA TRP A 119 14.11 4.73 8.95
C TRP A 119 14.55 4.59 7.47
N ILE A 120 14.13 5.52 6.62
CA ILE A 120 14.52 5.52 5.20
C ILE A 120 15.99 5.88 5.00
N LYS A 121 16.58 6.70 5.88
CA LYS A 121 18.01 7.00 5.84
C LYS A 121 18.83 5.78 6.25
N ASP A 122 18.36 5.04 7.25
CA ASP A 122 19.03 3.81 7.69
C ASP A 122 18.96 2.74 6.60
N ALA A 123 17.79 2.56 5.95
CA ALA A 123 17.66 1.68 4.80
C ALA A 123 18.61 2.08 3.65
N ARG A 124 18.72 3.37 3.35
CA ARG A 124 19.66 3.89 2.35
C ARG A 124 21.12 3.62 2.71
N SER A 125 21.50 3.82 3.97
CA SER A 125 22.85 3.51 4.43
C SER A 125 23.22 2.05 4.24
N GLU A 126 22.28 1.12 4.51
CA GLU A 126 22.50 -0.30 4.28
C GLU A 126 22.54 -0.64 2.76
N PHE A 127 21.74 0.04 1.94
CA PHE A 127 21.79 -0.07 0.49
C PHE A 127 23.17 0.38 -0.06
N GLU A 128 23.69 1.53 0.36
CA GLU A 128 24.99 2.03 -0.07
C GLU A 128 26.13 1.06 0.29
N LYS A 129 26.07 0.44 1.47
CA LYS A 129 27.03 -0.61 1.86
C LYS A 129 26.92 -1.86 0.99
N ALA A 130 25.70 -2.29 0.65
CA ALA A 130 25.48 -3.45 -0.19
C ALA A 130 26.05 -3.24 -1.60
N ILE A 131 25.75 -2.10 -2.25
CA ILE A 131 26.23 -1.79 -3.60
C ILE A 131 27.71 -1.40 -3.66
N ALA A 132 28.31 -1.02 -2.53
CA ALA A 132 29.76 -0.85 -2.44
C ALA A 132 30.50 -2.19 -2.55
N ILE A 133 29.88 -3.29 -2.16
CA ILE A 133 30.41 -4.66 -2.29
C ILE A 133 30.14 -5.20 -3.69
N ASP A 134 28.87 -5.21 -4.14
CA ASP A 134 28.48 -5.57 -5.52
C ASP A 134 27.56 -4.51 -6.10
N PRO A 135 28.07 -3.65 -7.01
CA PRO A 135 27.28 -2.57 -7.64
C PRO A 135 26.12 -3.06 -8.52
N LYS A 136 26.04 -4.36 -8.79
CA LYS A 136 24.97 -4.97 -9.62
C LYS A 136 24.18 -6.05 -8.89
N TYR A 137 24.08 -5.98 -7.57
CA TYR A 137 23.30 -6.94 -6.76
C TYR A 137 21.80 -6.61 -6.80
N PRO A 138 20.97 -7.34 -7.56
CA PRO A 138 19.59 -6.93 -7.88
C PRO A 138 18.70 -6.77 -6.66
N ALA A 139 18.83 -7.67 -5.66
CA ALA A 139 18.00 -7.61 -4.45
C ALA A 139 18.20 -6.33 -3.64
N ALA A 140 19.43 -5.74 -3.64
CA ALA A 140 19.67 -4.48 -2.95
C ALA A 140 18.84 -3.34 -3.56
N TYR A 141 18.83 -3.25 -4.88
CA TYR A 141 18.02 -2.27 -5.61
C TYR A 141 16.53 -2.55 -5.43
N TYR A 142 16.09 -3.79 -5.62
CA TYR A 142 14.67 -4.13 -5.51
C TYR A 142 14.10 -3.74 -4.14
N PHE A 143 14.73 -4.16 -3.05
CA PHE A 143 14.23 -3.83 -1.70
C PHE A 143 14.40 -2.36 -1.33
N MET A 144 15.39 -1.66 -1.90
CA MET A 144 15.47 -0.21 -1.75
C MET A 144 14.36 0.52 -2.52
N GLY A 145 13.98 0.03 -3.71
CA GLY A 145 12.80 0.50 -4.44
C GLY A 145 11.51 0.34 -3.63
N ILE A 146 11.32 -0.83 -2.99
CA ILE A 146 10.21 -1.06 -2.06
C ILE A 146 10.26 -0.10 -0.86
N ALA A 147 11.45 0.20 -0.33
CA ALA A 147 11.62 1.16 0.76
C ALA A 147 11.18 2.57 0.35
N TYR A 148 11.62 3.06 -0.82
CA TYR A 148 11.18 4.36 -1.35
C TYR A 148 9.68 4.42 -1.64
N LYS A 149 9.10 3.37 -2.25
CA LYS A 149 7.64 3.27 -2.44
C LYS A 149 6.90 3.37 -1.11
N THR A 150 7.37 2.68 -0.09
CA THR A 150 6.80 2.69 1.26
C THR A 150 6.92 4.07 1.93
N ALA A 151 8.00 4.80 1.64
CA ALA A 151 8.21 6.18 2.07
C ALA A 151 7.40 7.21 1.25
N LEU A 152 6.63 6.77 0.25
CA LEU A 152 5.88 7.60 -0.70
C LEU A 152 6.79 8.51 -1.55
N ASP A 153 8.04 8.13 -1.70
CA ASP A 153 9.04 8.77 -2.57
C ASP A 153 9.05 8.03 -3.93
N PHE A 154 8.03 8.31 -4.73
CA PHE A 154 7.79 7.60 -5.99
C PHE A 154 8.87 7.88 -7.03
N ALA A 155 9.44 9.09 -7.06
CA ALA A 155 10.48 9.44 -8.00
C ALA A 155 11.74 8.58 -7.81
N ASN A 156 12.23 8.46 -6.57
CA ASN A 156 13.37 7.60 -6.26
C ASN A 156 12.99 6.10 -6.44
N ALA A 157 11.78 5.68 -6.08
CA ALA A 157 11.33 4.32 -6.27
C ALA A 157 11.38 3.91 -7.76
N GLY A 158 10.85 4.75 -8.65
CA GLY A 158 10.85 4.51 -10.09
C GLY A 158 12.26 4.39 -10.69
N GLN A 159 13.16 5.27 -10.27
CA GLN A 159 14.57 5.21 -10.71
C GLN A 159 15.26 3.90 -10.26
N ILE A 160 15.05 3.49 -9.03
CA ILE A 160 15.67 2.28 -8.45
C ILE A 160 15.08 1.01 -9.09
N PHE A 161 13.76 0.90 -9.28
CA PHE A 161 13.18 -0.25 -9.99
C PHE A 161 13.67 -0.36 -11.44
N LYS A 162 13.83 0.78 -12.13
CA LYS A 162 14.43 0.79 -13.46
C LYS A 162 15.85 0.20 -13.46
N GLN A 163 16.66 0.50 -12.44
CA GLN A 163 18.00 -0.08 -12.32
C GLN A 163 17.97 -1.61 -12.17
N VAL A 164 16.98 -2.18 -11.44
CA VAL A 164 16.80 -3.65 -11.38
C VAL A 164 16.55 -4.23 -12.77
N ILE A 165 15.66 -3.58 -13.55
CA ILE A 165 15.34 -4.00 -14.93
C ILE A 165 16.60 -3.92 -15.81
N ASP A 166 17.38 -2.83 -15.70
CA ASP A 166 18.60 -2.62 -16.49
C ASP A 166 19.71 -3.63 -16.11
N ILE A 167 19.80 -4.08 -14.86
CA ILE A 167 20.71 -5.15 -14.42
C ILE A 167 20.34 -6.50 -15.06
N ASN A 168 19.04 -6.74 -15.30
CA ASN A 168 18.48 -7.89 -16.01
C ASN A 168 18.94 -9.26 -15.47
N ARG A 169 18.79 -9.45 -14.16
CA ARG A 169 19.07 -10.71 -13.44
C ARG A 169 17.85 -11.11 -12.62
N ASP A 170 17.97 -11.21 -11.30
CA ASP A 170 16.87 -11.54 -10.40
C ASP A 170 15.92 -10.32 -10.21
N TYR A 171 14.66 -10.57 -9.81
CA TYR A 171 13.62 -9.56 -9.52
C TYR A 171 13.15 -8.70 -10.71
N VAL A 172 13.48 -9.06 -11.96
CA VAL A 172 13.11 -8.24 -13.14
C VAL A 172 11.60 -8.12 -13.30
N LYS A 173 10.88 -9.24 -13.17
CA LYS A 173 9.41 -9.26 -13.31
C LYS A 173 8.71 -8.46 -12.21
N GLU A 174 9.16 -8.62 -10.99
CA GLU A 174 8.63 -7.91 -9.82
C GLU A 174 8.93 -6.40 -9.93
N ALA A 175 10.15 -6.05 -10.31
CA ALA A 175 10.55 -4.66 -10.52
C ALA A 175 9.80 -3.99 -11.67
N ASP A 176 9.53 -4.70 -12.76
CA ASP A 176 8.74 -4.19 -13.88
C ASP A 176 7.30 -3.89 -13.45
N ALA A 177 6.67 -4.78 -12.69
CA ALA A 177 5.34 -4.57 -12.14
C ALA A 177 5.29 -3.32 -11.22
N GLU A 178 6.27 -3.19 -10.32
CA GLU A 178 6.39 -2.05 -9.44
C GLU A 178 6.69 -0.75 -10.20
N TRP A 179 7.58 -0.78 -11.18
CA TRP A 179 7.90 0.37 -12.02
C TRP A 179 6.66 0.85 -12.79
N ASN A 180 5.90 -0.07 -13.37
CA ASN A 180 4.64 0.25 -14.06
C ASN A 180 3.62 0.90 -13.11
N LEU A 181 3.51 0.42 -11.85
CA LEU A 181 2.67 1.05 -10.84
C LEU A 181 3.13 2.48 -10.54
N ILE A 182 4.43 2.68 -10.32
CA ILE A 182 5.01 4.01 -10.06
C ILE A 182 4.74 4.95 -11.24
N GLN A 183 4.92 4.51 -12.49
CA GLN A 183 4.60 5.32 -13.67
C GLN A 183 3.12 5.74 -13.74
N LYS A 184 2.21 4.87 -13.31
CA LYS A 184 0.78 5.23 -13.19
C LYS A 184 0.56 6.27 -12.08
N ILE A 185 1.21 6.12 -10.91
CA ILE A 185 1.09 7.05 -9.79
C ILE A 185 1.62 8.43 -10.19
N GLU A 186 2.75 8.50 -10.87
CA GLU A 186 3.31 9.77 -11.37
C GLU A 186 2.35 10.47 -12.35
N ARG A 187 1.70 9.71 -13.24
CA ARG A 187 0.66 10.26 -14.12
C ARG A 187 -0.58 10.72 -13.38
N ALA A 188 -0.98 10.01 -12.33
CA ALA A 188 -2.12 10.38 -11.49
C ALA A 188 -1.86 11.65 -10.67
N MET A 189 -0.61 11.96 -10.37
CA MET A 189 -0.15 13.16 -9.65
C MET A 189 -0.90 13.38 -8.31
N PRO A 190 -0.87 12.42 -7.37
CA PRO A 190 -1.53 12.61 -6.07
C PRO A 190 -0.94 13.83 -5.34
N GLY A 191 -1.80 14.80 -5.00
CA GLY A 191 -1.41 16.06 -4.37
C GLY A 191 -1.32 15.99 -2.85
N THR A 192 -1.93 14.98 -2.24
CA THR A 192 -2.05 14.84 -0.78
C THR A 192 -1.34 13.59 -0.25
N ILE A 193 -1.04 13.58 1.05
CA ILE A 193 -0.47 12.39 1.70
C ILE A 193 -1.48 11.22 1.66
N ALA A 194 -2.78 11.51 1.84
CA ALA A 194 -3.82 10.48 1.73
C ALA A 194 -3.88 9.92 0.31
N GLY A 195 -3.89 10.78 -0.71
CA GLY A 195 -3.85 10.37 -2.11
C GLY A 195 -2.63 9.48 -2.42
N LYS A 196 -1.44 9.85 -1.94
CA LYS A 196 -0.22 9.05 -2.10
C LYS A 196 -0.32 7.67 -1.42
N LYS A 197 -0.89 7.60 -0.21
CA LYS A 197 -1.11 6.33 0.51
C LYS A 197 -2.13 5.46 -0.20
N ILE A 198 -3.21 6.05 -0.70
CA ILE A 198 -4.26 5.32 -1.42
C ILE A 198 -3.73 4.85 -2.78
N ALA A 199 -2.87 5.61 -3.45
CA ALA A 199 -2.30 5.26 -4.77
C ALA A 199 -1.67 3.87 -4.83
N ILE A 200 -1.08 3.41 -3.74
CA ILE A 200 -0.40 2.10 -3.65
C ILE A 200 -1.31 0.94 -3.25
N LEU A 201 -2.61 1.21 -2.99
CA LEU A 201 -3.57 0.16 -2.61
C LEU A 201 -4.06 -0.58 -3.85
N GLU A 202 -4.08 -1.91 -3.76
CA GLU A 202 -4.66 -2.76 -4.83
C GLU A 202 -6.18 -2.60 -4.94
N ARG A 203 -6.85 -2.22 -3.85
CA ARG A 203 -8.30 -2.05 -3.76
C ARG A 203 -8.60 -0.92 -2.79
N ILE A 204 -9.50 -0.01 -3.19
CA ILE A 204 -10.00 1.04 -2.29
C ILE A 204 -11.28 0.60 -1.59
N ASN A 205 -11.47 1.14 -0.39
CA ASN A 205 -12.71 1.01 0.37
C ASN A 205 -13.50 2.32 0.34
N ARG A 206 -14.66 2.33 1.03
CA ARG A 206 -15.56 3.50 1.09
C ARG A 206 -14.90 4.72 1.76
N ALA A 207 -14.08 4.52 2.78
CA ALA A 207 -13.34 5.60 3.43
C ALA A 207 -12.25 6.19 2.51
N ASP A 208 -11.56 5.34 1.74
CA ASP A 208 -10.58 5.79 0.76
C ASP A 208 -11.25 6.62 -0.35
N ALA A 209 -12.40 6.18 -0.86
CA ALA A 209 -13.17 6.94 -1.85
C ALA A 209 -13.60 8.31 -1.30
N ALA A 210 -14.10 8.36 -0.06
CA ALA A 210 -14.44 9.61 0.62
C ALA A 210 -13.23 10.55 0.72
N ALA A 211 -12.08 10.04 1.16
CA ALA A 211 -10.86 10.83 1.27
C ALA A 211 -10.37 11.35 -0.09
N LEU A 212 -10.42 10.54 -1.14
CA LEU A 212 -10.06 10.96 -2.49
C LEU A 212 -10.96 12.08 -2.99
N PHE A 213 -12.27 11.99 -2.82
CA PHE A 213 -13.19 13.05 -3.23
C PHE A 213 -13.04 14.32 -2.40
N MET A 214 -12.79 14.20 -1.09
CA MET A 214 -12.58 15.36 -0.23
C MET A 214 -11.21 16.01 -0.45
N GLN A 215 -10.13 15.26 -0.47
CA GLN A 215 -8.78 15.80 -0.45
C GLN A 215 -8.19 16.03 -1.85
N GLU A 216 -8.42 15.11 -2.80
CA GLU A 216 -7.87 15.23 -4.15
C GLU A 216 -8.81 16.02 -5.07
N LEU A 217 -10.11 15.71 -5.10
CA LEU A 217 -11.09 16.45 -5.92
C LEU A 217 -11.48 17.78 -5.30
N LYS A 218 -11.42 17.93 -3.96
CA LYS A 218 -11.90 19.07 -3.17
C LYS A 218 -13.39 19.35 -3.43
N ILE A 219 -14.19 18.28 -3.40
CA ILE A 219 -15.61 18.32 -3.77
C ILE A 219 -16.42 19.31 -2.94
N ASP A 220 -16.06 19.52 -1.66
CA ASP A 220 -16.73 20.49 -0.77
C ASP A 220 -16.59 21.92 -1.28
N VAL A 221 -15.43 22.28 -1.82
CA VAL A 221 -15.17 23.60 -2.42
C VAL A 221 -15.95 23.75 -3.72
N LEU A 222 -15.97 22.71 -4.54
CA LEU A 222 -16.68 22.71 -5.83
C LEU A 222 -18.18 22.82 -5.64
N TYR A 223 -18.72 22.08 -4.68
CA TYR A 223 -20.14 22.10 -4.35
C TYR A 223 -20.57 23.48 -3.82
N LYS A 224 -19.79 24.07 -2.91
CA LYS A 224 -20.05 25.42 -2.40
C LYS A 224 -19.99 26.53 -3.47
N LYS A 225 -19.11 26.40 -4.45
CA LYS A 225 -18.99 27.38 -5.56
C LYS A 225 -20.18 27.36 -6.50
N ARG A 226 -20.86 26.22 -6.65
CA ARG A 226 -21.96 26.02 -7.60
C ARG A 226 -23.36 26.05 -6.98
N THR A 227 -23.49 25.84 -5.67
CA THR A 227 -24.72 26.20 -4.97
C THR A 227 -24.88 27.72 -5.08
N VAL A 228 -25.79 28.12 -5.97
CA VAL A 228 -26.19 29.53 -6.11
C VAL A 228 -26.51 30.02 -4.70
N LYS A 229 -25.81 31.05 -4.23
CA LYS A 229 -26.24 31.80 -3.06
C LYS A 229 -27.58 32.42 -3.43
N SER A 230 -28.67 31.66 -3.27
CA SER A 230 -30.00 32.29 -3.26
C SER A 230 -29.98 33.25 -2.08
N PHE A 231 -29.94 34.53 -2.37
CA PHE A 231 -30.27 35.54 -1.39
C PHE A 231 -31.73 35.26 -1.04
N ASP A 232 -31.91 34.48 0.01
CA ASP A 232 -33.23 34.25 0.57
C ASP A 232 -33.66 35.56 1.25
N THR A 233 -34.46 36.35 0.52
CA THR A 233 -35.05 37.57 1.01
C THR A 233 -36.28 37.29 1.87
N ALA A 234 -36.64 36.00 2.07
CA ALA A 234 -37.73 35.64 2.97
C ALA A 234 -37.33 35.88 4.43
N PHE A 235 -38.22 36.51 5.18
CA PHE A 235 -38.07 36.66 6.63
C PHE A 235 -38.02 35.30 7.29
N LYS A 236 -36.83 34.87 7.74
CA LYS A 236 -36.67 33.62 8.46
C LYS A 236 -37.02 33.87 9.93
N ASP A 237 -37.99 33.13 10.43
CA ASP A 237 -38.26 33.02 11.85
C ASP A 237 -36.93 32.63 12.56
N PRO A 238 -36.46 33.47 13.52
CA PRO A 238 -35.18 33.21 14.22
C PRO A 238 -35.10 31.85 14.90
N GLU A 239 -36.24 31.30 15.32
CA GLU A 239 -36.29 29.96 15.93
C GLU A 239 -36.10 28.84 14.90
N LYS A 240 -36.64 28.96 13.69
CA LYS A 240 -36.42 28.02 12.59
C LYS A 240 -35.00 28.12 12.04
N ALA A 241 -34.41 29.29 12.01
CA ALA A 241 -33.02 29.49 11.64
C ALA A 241 -32.06 28.86 12.66
N LYS A 242 -32.36 28.95 13.96
CA LYS A 242 -31.61 28.23 15.01
C LYS A 242 -31.78 26.74 14.93
N ALA A 243 -32.98 26.20 14.64
CA ALA A 243 -33.22 24.78 14.47
C ALA A 243 -32.48 24.21 13.24
N GLN A 244 -32.35 24.96 12.15
CA GLN A 244 -31.52 24.55 11.00
C GLN A 244 -30.01 24.65 11.27
N ALA A 245 -29.57 25.62 12.10
CA ALA A 245 -28.18 25.71 12.53
C ALA A 245 -27.80 24.67 13.60
N SER A 246 -28.78 24.11 14.29
CA SER A 246 -28.60 23.05 15.30
C SER A 246 -28.85 21.63 14.76
N ALA A 247 -28.92 21.45 13.44
CA ALA A 247 -28.91 20.11 12.87
C ALA A 247 -27.64 19.38 13.35
N ALA A 248 -27.82 18.29 14.10
CA ALA A 248 -26.71 17.49 14.60
C ALA A 248 -25.74 17.19 13.46
N PRO A 249 -24.42 17.24 13.71
CA PRO A 249 -23.45 16.92 12.67
C PRO A 249 -23.78 15.55 12.11
N VAL A 250 -23.87 15.44 10.78
CA VAL A 250 -24.07 14.15 10.11
C VAL A 250 -22.80 13.34 10.37
N THR A 251 -22.89 12.43 11.33
CA THR A 251 -21.79 11.54 11.70
C THR A 251 -22.32 10.11 11.69
N ALA A 252 -21.46 9.18 11.33
CA ALA A 252 -21.79 7.75 11.39
C ALA A 252 -21.32 7.14 12.72
N THR A 253 -21.98 6.05 13.13
CA THR A 253 -21.77 5.41 14.44
C THR A 253 -20.44 4.65 14.54
N ASP A 254 -19.91 4.19 13.41
CA ASP A 254 -18.76 3.29 13.28
C ASP A 254 -17.44 3.97 12.88
N ILE A 255 -17.39 5.31 12.84
CA ILE A 255 -16.20 6.06 12.40
C ILE A 255 -15.49 6.84 13.52
N ALA A 256 -15.90 6.65 14.78
CA ALA A 256 -15.43 7.48 15.90
C ALA A 256 -13.90 7.56 16.01
N SER A 257 -13.19 6.44 15.82
CA SER A 257 -11.73 6.33 15.86
C SER A 257 -11.09 6.20 14.47
N HIS A 258 -11.86 6.34 13.38
CA HIS A 258 -11.33 6.11 12.04
C HIS A 258 -10.39 7.26 11.60
N PRO A 259 -9.19 6.98 11.02
CA PRO A 259 -8.23 8.01 10.61
C PRO A 259 -8.79 9.02 9.59
N LEU A 260 -9.72 8.59 8.74
CA LEU A 260 -10.37 9.41 7.70
C LEU A 260 -11.76 9.92 8.14
N LYS A 261 -12.04 10.00 9.45
CA LYS A 261 -13.33 10.46 10.00
C LYS A 261 -13.77 11.80 9.40
N ALA A 262 -12.87 12.77 9.31
CA ALA A 262 -13.19 14.10 8.81
C ALA A 262 -13.64 14.08 7.33
N ASP A 263 -13.00 13.24 6.52
CA ASP A 263 -13.35 13.06 5.10
C ASP A 263 -14.72 12.37 4.95
N ILE A 264 -14.97 11.33 5.78
CA ILE A 264 -16.26 10.64 5.81
C ILE A 264 -17.39 11.59 6.23
N GLU A 265 -17.22 12.34 7.29
CA GLU A 265 -18.22 13.34 7.71
C GLU A 265 -18.42 14.43 6.65
N GLY A 266 -17.35 14.81 5.93
CA GLY A 266 -17.42 15.75 4.81
C GLY A 266 -18.26 15.22 3.66
N ILE A 267 -18.03 13.97 3.24
CA ILE A 267 -18.75 13.35 2.13
C ILE A 267 -20.23 13.07 2.48
N LEU A 268 -20.50 12.68 3.74
CA LEU A 268 -21.86 12.49 4.23
C LEU A 268 -22.69 13.79 4.17
N ARG A 269 -22.07 14.96 4.51
CA ARG A 269 -22.73 16.26 4.38
C ARG A 269 -23.05 16.66 2.94
N ILE A 270 -22.25 16.21 1.98
CA ILE A 270 -22.48 16.47 0.54
C ILE A 270 -23.55 15.49 0.00
N GLY A 271 -23.64 14.29 0.59
CA GLY A 271 -24.60 13.28 0.23
C GLY A 271 -24.30 12.65 -1.14
N VAL A 272 -23.03 12.21 -1.37
CA VAL A 272 -22.64 11.52 -2.61
C VAL A 272 -23.26 10.12 -2.64
N ARG A 273 -24.00 9.81 -3.73
CA ARG A 273 -24.64 8.50 -3.93
C ARG A 273 -23.61 7.37 -3.86
N GLY A 274 -23.90 6.35 -3.07
CA GLY A 274 -22.99 5.23 -2.80
C GLY A 274 -22.04 5.47 -1.62
N LEU A 275 -22.06 6.68 -1.02
CA LEU A 275 -21.31 7.01 0.20
C LEU A 275 -22.24 7.58 1.31
N GLU A 276 -23.53 7.30 1.23
CA GLU A 276 -24.48 7.62 2.28
C GLU A 276 -24.27 6.72 3.52
N ALA A 277 -24.76 7.16 4.67
CA ALA A 277 -24.91 6.28 5.83
C ALA A 277 -26.00 5.24 5.57
N TYR A 278 -25.81 4.07 6.12
CA TYR A 278 -26.83 3.01 6.10
C TYR A 278 -27.99 3.33 7.05
N PRO A 279 -29.14 2.64 6.93
CA PRO A 279 -30.31 2.88 7.78
C PRO A 279 -30.06 2.71 9.28
N ASP A 280 -29.04 1.93 9.67
CA ASP A 280 -28.60 1.75 11.05
C ASP A 280 -27.68 2.89 11.58
N GLY A 281 -27.40 3.86 10.72
CA GLY A 281 -26.52 4.99 11.02
C GLY A 281 -25.02 4.68 10.87
N SER A 282 -24.63 3.52 10.39
CA SER A 282 -23.23 3.17 10.11
C SER A 282 -22.80 3.69 8.75
N PHE A 283 -21.47 3.81 8.53
CA PHE A 283 -20.87 4.15 7.21
C PHE A 283 -20.21 2.95 6.55
N HIS A 284 -19.81 1.96 7.31
CA HIS A 284 -19.01 0.81 6.84
C HIS A 284 -17.73 1.24 6.10
N PRO A 285 -16.80 1.91 6.76
CA PRO A 285 -15.63 2.54 6.13
C PRO A 285 -14.73 1.55 5.40
N ASN A 286 -14.71 0.29 5.84
CA ASN A 286 -13.84 -0.75 5.29
C ASN A 286 -14.46 -1.56 4.14
N ASP A 287 -15.73 -1.32 3.78
CA ASP A 287 -16.37 -2.01 2.67
C ASP A 287 -15.69 -1.63 1.35
N MET A 288 -15.33 -2.66 0.55
CA MET A 288 -14.63 -2.45 -0.71
C MET A 288 -15.56 -1.85 -1.76
N VAL A 289 -15.01 -0.93 -2.54
CA VAL A 289 -15.71 -0.27 -3.65
C VAL A 289 -15.43 -1.04 -4.94
N ASP A 290 -16.48 -1.44 -5.63
CA ASP A 290 -16.40 -1.98 -6.98
C ASP A 290 -16.50 -0.89 -8.06
N ARG A 291 -16.22 -1.24 -9.30
CA ARG A 291 -16.19 -0.28 -10.42
C ARG A 291 -17.57 0.29 -10.76
N ALA A 292 -18.64 -0.50 -10.58
CA ALA A 292 -20.00 -0.03 -10.80
C ALA A 292 -20.42 1.00 -9.74
N THR A 293 -20.16 0.70 -8.47
CA THR A 293 -20.40 1.63 -7.35
C THR A 293 -19.58 2.91 -7.52
N TYR A 294 -18.32 2.80 -7.93
CA TYR A 294 -17.47 3.96 -8.20
C TYR A 294 -18.03 4.82 -9.35
N ALA A 295 -18.54 4.18 -10.43
CA ALA A 295 -19.20 4.88 -11.53
C ALA A 295 -20.48 5.63 -11.07
N MET A 296 -21.26 5.04 -10.14
CA MET A 296 -22.43 5.70 -9.55
C MET A 296 -22.05 6.95 -8.73
N MET A 297 -20.97 6.86 -7.95
CA MET A 297 -20.43 8.01 -7.21
C MET A 297 -20.03 9.15 -8.15
N LEU A 298 -19.32 8.81 -9.24
CA LEU A 298 -18.84 9.79 -10.23
C LEU A 298 -19.99 10.44 -11.01
N GLU A 299 -21.00 9.68 -11.42
CA GLU A 299 -22.19 10.23 -12.07
C GLU A 299 -22.90 11.22 -11.14
N ASP A 300 -23.12 10.88 -9.89
CA ASP A 300 -23.77 11.75 -8.92
C ASP A 300 -22.97 13.06 -8.69
N ILE A 301 -21.63 12.93 -8.60
CA ILE A 301 -20.74 14.11 -8.52
C ILE A 301 -20.85 14.98 -9.75
N LEU A 302 -20.88 14.36 -10.95
CA LEU A 302 -21.06 15.09 -12.21
C LEU A 302 -22.38 15.88 -12.22
N ILE A 303 -23.49 15.24 -11.83
CA ILE A 303 -24.82 15.88 -11.77
C ILE A 303 -24.80 17.03 -10.75
N LYS A 304 -24.32 16.80 -9.55
CA LYS A 304 -24.28 17.81 -8.48
C LYS A 304 -23.40 19.03 -8.84
N ILE A 305 -22.30 18.82 -9.53
CA ILE A 305 -21.38 19.89 -9.88
C ILE A 305 -21.81 20.58 -11.18
N SER A 306 -22.27 19.87 -12.20
CA SER A 306 -22.71 20.47 -13.46
C SER A 306 -24.10 21.09 -13.39
N GLY A 307 -24.97 20.59 -12.49
CA GLY A 307 -26.39 20.91 -12.45
C GLY A 307 -27.22 20.24 -13.57
N ASP A 308 -26.59 19.35 -14.37
CA ASP A 308 -27.25 18.66 -15.47
C ASP A 308 -27.94 17.37 -15.00
N ASN A 309 -29.20 17.51 -14.60
CA ASN A 309 -30.01 16.36 -14.14
C ASN A 309 -30.36 15.39 -15.27
N SER A 310 -30.20 15.78 -16.55
CA SER A 310 -30.47 14.86 -17.67
C SER A 310 -29.52 13.67 -17.71
N LEU A 311 -28.35 13.78 -17.08
CA LEU A 311 -27.37 12.71 -16.95
C LEU A 311 -27.93 11.47 -16.24
N ALA A 312 -28.82 11.65 -15.28
CA ALA A 312 -29.38 10.56 -14.48
C ALA A 312 -30.18 9.54 -15.32
N THR A 313 -30.63 9.92 -16.51
CA THR A 313 -31.47 9.07 -17.38
C THR A 313 -30.95 8.97 -18.82
N LYS A 314 -29.80 9.56 -19.11
CA LYS A 314 -29.29 9.77 -20.46
C LYS A 314 -29.19 8.50 -21.32
N PHE A 315 -28.85 7.38 -20.73
CA PHE A 315 -28.62 6.12 -21.44
C PHE A 315 -29.67 5.04 -21.12
N ILE A 316 -30.78 5.41 -20.46
CA ILE A 316 -31.88 4.47 -20.22
C ILE A 316 -32.45 4.03 -21.59
N GLY A 317 -32.54 2.71 -21.80
CA GLY A 317 -33.01 2.11 -23.04
C GLY A 317 -31.94 1.97 -24.14
N SER A 318 -30.70 2.42 -23.88
CA SER A 318 -29.57 2.20 -24.80
C SER A 318 -29.03 0.77 -24.69
N THR A 319 -28.32 0.31 -25.74
CA THR A 319 -27.56 -0.94 -25.71
C THR A 319 -26.20 -0.75 -25.10
N SER A 320 -25.69 -1.78 -24.41
CA SER A 320 -24.34 -1.77 -23.84
C SER A 320 -23.26 -1.99 -24.90
N PRO A 321 -22.19 -1.22 -24.91
CA PRO A 321 -20.98 -1.54 -25.68
C PRO A 321 -20.08 -2.58 -24.99
N PHE A 322 -20.36 -2.91 -23.73
CA PHE A 322 -19.57 -3.82 -22.91
C PHE A 322 -20.24 -5.19 -22.83
N PRO A 323 -19.56 -6.31 -23.12
CA PRO A 323 -20.15 -7.64 -23.14
C PRO A 323 -20.64 -8.12 -21.78
N ASP A 324 -20.06 -7.61 -20.71
CA ASP A 324 -20.33 -7.96 -19.31
C ASP A 324 -21.26 -6.98 -18.58
N LEU A 325 -21.83 -6.00 -19.28
CA LEU A 325 -22.72 -4.98 -18.68
C LEU A 325 -24.11 -5.04 -19.33
N ARG A 326 -25.09 -5.53 -18.59
CA ARG A 326 -26.50 -5.58 -19.03
C ARG A 326 -27.16 -4.19 -18.87
N SER A 327 -28.04 -3.83 -19.81
CA SER A 327 -28.70 -2.52 -19.83
C SER A 327 -29.84 -2.37 -18.79
N ASP A 328 -30.29 -3.44 -18.18
CA ASP A 328 -31.33 -3.44 -17.12
C ASP A 328 -30.77 -3.29 -15.70
N LEU A 329 -29.46 -3.19 -15.54
CA LEU A 329 -28.82 -3.08 -14.22
C LEU A 329 -28.90 -1.66 -13.67
N PRO A 330 -29.08 -1.46 -12.37
CA PRO A 330 -29.26 -0.14 -11.73
C PRO A 330 -28.09 0.85 -11.99
N TYR A 331 -26.90 0.33 -12.20
CA TYR A 331 -25.68 1.10 -12.44
C TYR A 331 -25.36 1.29 -13.93
N PHE A 332 -26.16 0.73 -14.85
CA PHE A 332 -25.91 0.81 -16.29
C PHE A 332 -25.75 2.26 -16.79
N ASN A 333 -26.72 3.12 -16.46
CA ASN A 333 -26.65 4.53 -16.86
C ASN A 333 -25.38 5.22 -16.36
N SER A 334 -25.01 4.98 -15.10
CA SER A 334 -23.81 5.56 -14.49
C SER A 334 -22.52 5.14 -15.22
N VAL A 335 -22.39 3.83 -15.53
CA VAL A 335 -21.26 3.32 -16.32
C VAL A 335 -21.22 3.98 -17.68
N MET A 336 -22.35 4.06 -18.39
CA MET A 336 -22.43 4.70 -19.69
C MET A 336 -22.09 6.19 -19.67
N VAL A 337 -22.53 6.91 -18.62
CA VAL A 337 -22.22 8.33 -18.44
C VAL A 337 -20.72 8.55 -18.30
N VAL A 338 -20.06 7.79 -17.42
CA VAL A 338 -18.63 8.02 -17.14
C VAL A 338 -17.72 7.48 -18.24
N THR A 339 -18.13 6.42 -18.95
CA THR A 339 -17.33 5.87 -20.05
C THR A 339 -17.47 6.67 -21.33
N SER A 340 -18.67 7.17 -21.66
CA SER A 340 -18.87 8.05 -22.83
C SER A 340 -18.11 9.38 -22.73
N ARG A 341 -17.68 9.79 -21.54
CA ARG A 341 -16.84 10.96 -21.28
C ARG A 341 -15.36 10.63 -21.13
N GLY A 342 -14.97 9.37 -21.28
CA GLY A 342 -13.59 8.95 -21.07
C GLY A 342 -13.08 9.08 -19.61
N ILE A 343 -13.99 9.26 -18.65
CA ILE A 343 -13.63 9.34 -17.21
C ILE A 343 -13.21 7.96 -16.71
N MET A 344 -13.99 6.93 -17.06
CA MET A 344 -13.62 5.53 -16.86
C MET A 344 -13.52 4.84 -18.23
N GLU A 345 -12.78 3.74 -18.27
CA GLU A 345 -12.57 2.92 -19.48
C GLU A 345 -12.91 1.46 -19.20
N ALA A 346 -13.01 0.62 -20.25
CA ALA A 346 -13.03 -0.82 -20.11
C ALA A 346 -11.87 -1.29 -19.22
N LYS A 347 -12.08 -2.31 -18.40
CA LYS A 347 -11.00 -2.89 -17.59
C LYS A 347 -10.02 -3.67 -18.46
N ASP A 348 -10.55 -4.37 -19.42
CA ASP A 348 -9.77 -5.08 -20.44
C ASP A 348 -10.09 -4.48 -21.83
N LEU A 349 -9.08 -3.90 -22.45
CA LEU A 349 -9.22 -3.30 -23.78
C LEU A 349 -9.29 -4.34 -24.92
N LEU A 350 -8.86 -5.59 -24.67
CA LEU A 350 -8.89 -6.66 -25.66
C LEU A 350 -10.27 -7.32 -25.71
N THR A 351 -10.84 -7.63 -24.54
CA THR A 351 -12.18 -8.24 -24.44
C THR A 351 -13.29 -7.19 -24.50
N GLY A 352 -13.00 -5.95 -24.20
CA GLY A 352 -13.97 -4.87 -24.05
C GLY A 352 -14.77 -4.93 -22.76
N GLU A 353 -14.41 -5.78 -21.80
CA GLU A 353 -15.11 -5.91 -20.51
C GLU A 353 -14.92 -4.70 -19.62
N PHE A 354 -16.01 -4.23 -19.01
CA PHE A 354 -15.99 -3.16 -18.01
C PHE A 354 -15.60 -3.67 -16.62
N ALA A 355 -15.88 -4.92 -16.32
CA ALA A 355 -15.75 -5.57 -14.99
C ALA A 355 -16.50 -4.82 -13.88
N PRO A 356 -17.85 -4.69 -13.95
CA PRO A 356 -18.62 -3.84 -13.03
C PRO A 356 -18.42 -4.20 -11.56
N LEU A 357 -18.32 -5.47 -11.22
CA LEU A 357 -18.09 -5.98 -9.86
C LEU A 357 -16.61 -6.13 -9.51
N GLY A 358 -15.72 -5.76 -10.43
CA GLY A 358 -14.27 -5.80 -10.20
C GLY A 358 -13.81 -4.68 -9.25
N PRO A 359 -12.66 -4.86 -8.58
CA PRO A 359 -12.13 -3.87 -7.67
C PRO A 359 -11.64 -2.61 -8.38
N VAL A 360 -11.60 -1.51 -7.64
CA VAL A 360 -10.95 -0.26 -8.05
C VAL A 360 -9.60 -0.16 -7.33
N ALA A 361 -8.49 -0.14 -8.07
CA ALA A 361 -7.19 0.11 -7.50
C ALA A 361 -7.02 1.60 -7.17
N GLY A 362 -6.23 1.90 -6.12
CA GLY A 362 -6.05 3.28 -5.67
C GLY A 362 -5.50 4.21 -6.75
N VAL A 363 -4.52 3.74 -7.52
CA VAL A 363 -3.97 4.51 -8.65
C VAL A 363 -4.99 4.73 -9.76
N ASP A 364 -5.84 3.73 -10.07
CA ASP A 364 -6.90 3.86 -11.08
C ASP A 364 -7.95 4.88 -10.60
N ALA A 365 -8.32 4.86 -9.31
CA ALA A 365 -9.23 5.86 -8.74
C ALA A 365 -8.69 7.29 -8.86
N LEU A 366 -7.40 7.50 -8.63
CA LEU A 366 -6.75 8.80 -8.79
C LEU A 366 -6.72 9.27 -10.25
N LEU A 367 -6.40 8.37 -11.20
CA LEU A 367 -6.44 8.68 -12.61
C LEU A 367 -7.85 9.10 -13.06
N VAL A 368 -8.87 8.42 -12.55
CA VAL A 368 -10.28 8.78 -12.78
C VAL A 368 -10.61 10.15 -12.20
N ILE A 369 -10.16 10.47 -10.99
CA ILE A 369 -10.34 11.82 -10.40
C ILE A 369 -9.67 12.89 -11.26
N ARG A 370 -8.50 12.63 -11.80
CA ARG A 370 -7.82 13.55 -12.69
C ARG A 370 -8.64 13.80 -13.97
N LYS A 371 -9.12 12.75 -14.63
CA LYS A 371 -10.03 12.87 -15.80
C LYS A 371 -11.33 13.59 -15.45
N LEU A 372 -11.88 13.35 -14.27
CA LEU A 372 -13.06 14.07 -13.77
C LEU A 372 -12.78 15.57 -13.60
N LYS A 373 -11.61 15.95 -13.08
CA LYS A 373 -11.21 17.37 -13.00
C LYS A 373 -11.10 18.01 -14.38
N GLU A 374 -10.54 17.31 -15.35
CA GLU A 374 -10.42 17.77 -16.73
C GLU A 374 -11.81 17.98 -17.35
N GLU A 375 -12.74 17.03 -17.21
CA GLU A 375 -14.13 17.13 -17.67
C GLU A 375 -14.87 18.31 -17.03
N LEU A 376 -14.68 18.52 -15.74
CA LEU A 376 -15.29 19.63 -15.00
C LEU A 376 -14.57 20.97 -15.21
N LYS A 377 -13.51 21.02 -16.01
CA LYS A 377 -12.65 22.21 -16.26
C LYS A 377 -12.15 22.84 -14.96
N ILE A 378 -11.66 22.00 -14.03
CA ILE A 378 -11.11 22.40 -12.73
C ILE A 378 -9.60 22.31 -12.85
N PHE A 379 -8.95 23.47 -12.88
CA PHE A 379 -7.50 23.59 -12.92
C PHE A 379 -6.99 24.31 -11.67
#